data_148da9fe66d5a17670353ad9c403128f
#
_entry.id   148da9fe66d5a17670353ad9c403128f
#
_cell.length_a   1.000
_cell.length_b   1.000
_cell.length_c   1.000
_cell.angle_alpha   90.00
_cell.angle_beta   90.00
_cell.angle_gamma   90.00
#
_symmetry.space_group_name_H-M   'P 1'
#
loop_
_entity.id
_entity.type
_entity.pdbx_description
1 polymer ?
#
loop_
_entity_poly.entity_id
_entity_poly.type
_entity_poly.pdbx_seq_one_letter_code
_entity_poly.pdbx_strand_id
1 'polypeptide(L)'
;MTGGPNDDYLGWDRISKGSLRSARRLSSRRGRDESGLFLVEGAQAVREALAWPGKVNLLATSDPARDAEHVEVATCRGVRVVVLTDEDVNALSDTVTSQGIFAVCRQVTRRELPDEAVRLAVICAQVRDPGNAGTVIRCADAFGADCVILTRGSVDPHNPKTVRSSVGSIFHLPV
;
A
#
# COMPACT_ATOMS: atom_id res chain seq x y z
N MET A 1 -22.47 25.05 21.18
CA MET A 1 -21.29 24.25 21.48
C MET A 1 -21.54 22.87 20.91
N THR A 2 -21.17 22.66 19.66
CA THR A 2 -21.31 21.39 18.95
C THR A 2 -19.89 20.96 18.60
N GLY A 3 -19.26 20.21 19.54
CA GLY A 3 -18.02 19.49 19.26
C GLY A 3 -18.34 18.40 18.25
N GLY A 4 -17.71 18.46 17.07
CA GLY A 4 -17.78 17.39 16.09
C GLY A 4 -17.04 16.15 16.63
N PRO A 5 -17.28 14.94 16.08
CA PRO A 5 -16.75 13.67 16.59
C PRO A 5 -15.24 13.48 16.42
N ASN A 6 -14.45 14.54 16.33
CA ASN A 6 -13.05 14.49 15.90
C ASN A 6 -12.01 15.07 16.88
N ASP A 7 -12.38 15.36 18.14
CA ASP A 7 -11.44 15.94 19.12
C ASP A 7 -10.78 14.93 20.07
N ASP A 8 -11.07 13.62 19.95
CA ASP A 8 -10.58 12.60 20.89
C ASP A 8 -9.24 11.95 20.52
N TYR A 9 -8.56 12.40 19.48
CA TYR A 9 -7.23 11.87 19.09
C TYR A 9 -6.09 12.65 19.74
N LEU A 10 -6.19 12.88 21.04
CA LEU A 10 -5.18 13.55 21.85
C LEU A 10 -3.83 12.78 21.76
N GLY A 11 -2.94 13.26 20.92
CA GLY A 11 -1.56 12.77 20.81
C GLY A 11 -1.05 12.48 19.39
N TRP A 12 -1.90 12.47 18.37
CA TRP A 12 -1.46 12.20 16.98
C TRP A 12 -1.50 13.45 16.10
N ASP A 13 -0.44 13.65 15.32
CA ASP A 13 -0.39 14.74 14.35
C ASP A 13 -1.37 14.50 13.19
N ARG A 14 -2.10 15.52 12.79
CA ARG A 14 -2.83 15.50 11.52
C ARG A 14 -1.88 15.46 10.33
N ILE A 15 -2.32 14.82 9.24
CA ILE A 15 -1.54 14.84 8.00
C ILE A 15 -1.37 16.28 7.51
N SER A 16 -0.15 16.68 7.19
CA SER A 16 0.09 18.00 6.62
C SER A 16 -0.43 18.07 5.17
N LYS A 17 -0.85 19.28 4.73
CA LYS A 17 -1.26 19.51 3.33
C LYS A 17 -0.20 19.09 2.31
N GLY A 18 1.07 19.23 2.65
CA GLY A 18 2.19 18.80 1.81
C GLY A 18 2.27 17.28 1.71
N SER A 19 2.18 16.56 2.84
CA SER A 19 2.18 15.10 2.89
C SER A 19 0.97 14.51 2.17
N LEU A 20 -0.22 15.08 2.36
CA LEU A 20 -1.43 14.67 1.66
C LEU A 20 -1.31 14.83 0.15
N ARG A 21 -0.80 15.98 -0.32
CA ARG A 21 -0.55 16.22 -1.74
C ARG A 21 0.44 15.21 -2.32
N SER A 22 1.51 14.92 -1.60
CA SER A 22 2.50 13.92 -2.01
C SER A 22 1.89 12.53 -2.10
N ALA A 23 1.10 12.09 -1.11
CA ALA A 23 0.42 10.82 -1.12
C ALA A 23 -0.59 10.70 -2.28
N ARG A 24 -1.38 11.76 -2.56
CA ARG A 24 -2.30 11.80 -3.71
C ARG A 24 -1.61 11.62 -5.06
N ARG A 25 -0.39 12.13 -5.23
CA ARG A 25 0.38 11.94 -6.48
C ARG A 25 0.69 10.48 -6.77
N LEU A 26 0.69 9.61 -5.75
CA LEU A 26 0.94 8.18 -5.88
C LEU A 26 -0.19 7.42 -6.59
N SER A 27 -1.36 8.03 -6.78
CA SER A 27 -2.42 7.49 -7.65
C SER A 27 -1.97 7.41 -9.11
N SER A 28 -1.09 8.32 -9.57
CA SER A 28 -0.56 8.34 -10.92
C SER A 28 0.76 7.56 -11.03
N ARG A 29 0.98 6.89 -12.18
CA ARG A 29 2.24 6.20 -12.46
C ARG A 29 3.43 7.15 -12.39
N ARG A 30 3.30 8.35 -13.00
CA ARG A 30 4.36 9.37 -12.96
C ARG A 30 4.76 9.73 -11.53
N GLY A 31 3.79 9.94 -10.63
CA GLY A 31 4.09 10.28 -9.24
C GLY A 31 4.84 9.15 -8.51
N ARG A 32 4.53 7.88 -8.81
CA ARG A 32 5.23 6.73 -8.27
C ARG A 32 6.64 6.59 -8.83
N ASP A 33 6.81 6.76 -10.15
CA ASP A 33 8.12 6.66 -10.82
C ASP A 33 9.08 7.78 -10.34
N GLU A 34 8.57 9.01 -10.16
CA GLU A 34 9.37 10.15 -9.68
C GLU A 34 9.77 10.01 -8.20
N SER A 35 8.92 9.43 -7.36
CA SER A 35 9.17 9.33 -5.91
C SER A 35 9.78 8.01 -5.45
N GLY A 36 9.66 6.94 -6.23
CA GLY A 36 10.00 5.57 -5.81
C GLY A 36 9.06 5.03 -4.73
N LEU A 37 7.89 5.67 -4.55
CA LEU A 37 6.91 5.32 -3.53
C LEU A 37 5.60 4.86 -4.16
N PHE A 38 4.77 4.17 -3.37
CA PHE A 38 3.40 3.82 -3.73
C PHE A 38 2.48 3.83 -2.51
N LEU A 39 1.19 3.87 -2.77
CA LEU A 39 0.16 3.90 -1.74
C LEU A 39 -0.43 2.50 -1.55
N VAL A 40 -0.53 2.08 -0.30
CA VAL A 40 -1.20 0.86 0.15
C VAL A 40 -2.46 1.27 0.90
N GLU A 41 -3.60 0.69 0.57
CA GLU A 41 -4.90 0.94 1.20
C GLU A 41 -5.47 -0.35 1.77
N GLY A 42 -6.04 -0.25 2.97
CA GLY A 42 -6.76 -1.32 3.65
C GLY A 42 -5.93 -2.05 4.71
N ALA A 43 -6.59 -2.45 5.80
CA ALA A 43 -5.95 -2.97 7.01
C ALA A 43 -5.05 -4.19 6.75
N GLN A 44 -5.52 -5.16 5.96
CA GLN A 44 -4.72 -6.35 5.66
C GLN A 44 -3.44 -6.01 4.88
N ALA A 45 -3.56 -5.21 3.81
CA ALA A 45 -2.40 -4.84 3.00
C ALA A 45 -1.40 -3.96 3.78
N VAL A 46 -1.89 -3.09 4.66
CA VAL A 46 -1.06 -2.28 5.57
C VAL A 46 -0.35 -3.17 6.60
N ARG A 47 -1.01 -4.20 7.13
CA ARG A 47 -0.38 -5.18 8.02
C ARG A 47 0.81 -5.86 7.34
N GLU A 48 0.63 -6.36 6.12
CA GLU A 48 1.70 -7.00 5.35
C GLU A 48 2.84 -6.02 5.02
N ALA A 49 2.51 -4.77 4.66
CA ALA A 49 3.51 -3.73 4.45
C ALA A 49 4.33 -3.46 5.71
N LEU A 50 3.67 -3.36 6.87
CA LEU A 50 4.32 -3.18 8.16
C LEU A 50 5.17 -4.39 8.57
N ALA A 51 4.86 -5.60 8.12
CA ALA A 51 5.69 -6.78 8.37
C ALA A 51 7.09 -6.66 7.71
N TRP A 52 7.25 -5.82 6.68
CA TRP A 52 8.52 -5.60 5.99
C TRP A 52 9.31 -4.43 6.56
N PRO A 53 10.44 -4.66 7.28
CA PRO A 53 11.23 -3.60 7.88
C PRO A 53 11.73 -2.57 6.85
N GLY A 54 11.61 -1.27 7.18
CA GLY A 54 12.15 -0.18 6.38
C GLY A 54 11.42 0.12 5.06
N LYS A 55 10.28 -0.51 4.81
CA LYS A 55 9.49 -0.26 3.59
C LYS A 55 8.42 0.81 3.76
N VAL A 56 7.85 0.94 4.96
CA VAL A 56 6.80 1.93 5.25
C VAL A 56 7.43 3.24 5.70
N ASN A 57 7.11 4.33 5.01
CA ASN A 57 7.56 5.68 5.34
C ASN A 57 6.55 6.44 6.20
N LEU A 58 5.25 6.15 6.02
CA LEU A 58 4.15 6.83 6.70
C LEU A 58 2.97 5.86 6.86
N LEU A 59 2.39 5.81 8.04
CA LEU A 59 1.07 5.24 8.29
C LEU A 59 0.07 6.40 8.48
N ALA A 60 -1.06 6.32 7.81
CA ALA A 60 -2.13 7.30 7.92
C ALA A 60 -3.45 6.58 8.20
N THR A 61 -4.19 6.99 9.22
CA THR A 61 -5.48 6.39 9.59
C THR A 61 -6.50 7.43 9.98
N SER A 62 -7.78 7.19 9.67
CA SER A 62 -8.88 8.02 10.14
C SER A 62 -9.38 7.65 11.53
N ASP A 63 -8.98 6.48 12.04
CA ASP A 63 -9.41 5.97 13.35
C ASP A 63 -8.26 5.20 14.04
N PRO A 64 -7.37 5.90 14.78
CA PRO A 64 -6.26 5.26 15.48
C PRO A 64 -6.69 4.24 16.53
N ALA A 65 -7.89 4.37 17.11
CA ALA A 65 -8.37 3.43 18.12
C ALA A 65 -8.79 2.10 17.47
N ARG A 66 -9.52 2.16 16.35
CA ARG A 66 -9.86 0.98 15.54
C ARG A 66 -8.60 0.28 15.01
N ASP A 67 -7.61 1.06 14.59
CA ASP A 67 -6.39 0.58 13.94
C ASP A 67 -5.21 0.45 14.92
N ALA A 68 -5.49 0.33 16.24
CA ALA A 68 -4.49 0.38 17.31
C ALA A 68 -3.32 -0.60 17.11
N GLU A 69 -3.57 -1.82 16.66
CA GLU A 69 -2.53 -2.81 16.36
C GLU A 69 -1.54 -2.31 15.29
N HIS A 70 -2.04 -1.71 14.20
CA HIS A 70 -1.21 -1.16 13.13
C HIS A 70 -0.40 0.05 13.61
N VAL A 71 -1.03 0.90 14.42
CA VAL A 71 -0.41 2.10 15.02
C VAL A 71 0.72 1.70 15.95
N GLU A 72 0.51 0.69 16.81
CA GLU A 72 1.53 0.17 17.72
C GLU A 72 2.73 -0.39 16.96
N VAL A 73 2.49 -1.27 15.96
CA VAL A 73 3.55 -1.84 15.13
C VAL A 73 4.32 -0.76 14.38
N ALA A 74 3.63 0.22 13.81
CA ALA A 74 4.26 1.34 13.10
C ALA A 74 5.15 2.15 14.04
N THR A 75 4.65 2.48 15.22
CA THR A 75 5.37 3.27 16.25
C THR A 75 6.61 2.52 16.74
N CYS A 76 6.49 1.24 17.06
CA CYS A 76 7.62 0.39 17.48
C CYS A 76 8.71 0.30 16.40
N ARG A 77 8.36 0.46 15.12
CA ARG A 77 9.29 0.46 13.98
C ARG A 77 9.79 1.85 13.60
N GLY A 78 9.44 2.89 14.35
CA GLY A 78 9.81 4.28 14.06
C GLY A 78 9.14 4.84 12.80
N VAL A 79 8.04 4.24 12.36
CA VAL A 79 7.23 4.75 11.24
C VAL A 79 6.38 5.91 11.76
N ARG A 80 6.41 7.01 11.02
CA ARG A 80 5.56 8.16 11.35
C ARG A 80 4.08 7.80 11.18
N VAL A 81 3.27 8.10 12.19
CA VAL A 81 1.81 7.91 12.17
C VAL A 81 1.13 9.29 12.12
N VAL A 82 0.10 9.41 11.28
CA VAL A 82 -0.72 10.64 11.15
C VAL A 82 -2.20 10.30 11.07
N VAL A 83 -3.04 11.26 11.50
CA VAL A 83 -4.49 11.13 11.46
C VAL A 83 -5.06 11.82 10.24
N LEU A 84 -6.07 11.18 9.62
CA LEU A 84 -6.82 11.65 8.47
C LEU A 84 -8.22 12.12 8.88
N THR A 85 -8.72 13.14 8.21
CA THR A 85 -10.15 13.47 8.19
C THR A 85 -10.86 12.63 7.12
N ASP A 86 -12.20 12.61 7.14
CA ASP A 86 -13.00 11.97 6.07
C ASP A 86 -12.71 12.59 4.69
N GLU A 87 -12.44 13.89 4.64
CA GLU A 87 -12.03 14.59 3.43
C GLU A 87 -10.67 14.07 2.91
N ASP A 88 -9.71 13.85 3.82
CA ASP A 88 -8.39 13.32 3.47
C ASP A 88 -8.50 11.88 2.95
N VAL A 89 -9.34 11.04 3.60
CA VAL A 89 -9.63 9.67 3.14
C VAL A 89 -10.21 9.69 1.73
N ASN A 90 -11.23 10.49 1.49
CA ASN A 90 -11.85 10.64 0.17
C ASN A 90 -10.87 11.18 -0.90
N ALA A 91 -9.88 11.96 -0.47
CA ALA A 91 -8.86 12.48 -1.37
C ALA A 91 -7.77 11.44 -1.72
N LEU A 92 -7.58 10.41 -0.91
CA LEU A 92 -6.57 9.37 -1.10
C LEU A 92 -7.13 8.11 -1.75
N SER A 93 -8.39 7.77 -1.46
CA SER A 93 -9.05 6.56 -1.97
C SER A 93 -9.83 6.83 -3.25
N ASP A 94 -9.84 5.86 -4.15
CA ASP A 94 -10.72 5.78 -5.31
C ASP A 94 -11.88 4.77 -5.11
N THR A 95 -12.07 4.27 -3.88
CA THR A 95 -13.13 3.33 -3.53
C THR A 95 -14.33 4.04 -2.89
N VAL A 96 -15.52 3.50 -3.13
CA VAL A 96 -16.77 4.03 -2.55
C VAL A 96 -16.78 3.88 -1.02
N THR A 97 -16.18 2.82 -0.51
CA THR A 97 -16.08 2.52 0.93
C THR A 97 -14.64 2.22 1.30
N SER A 98 -13.88 3.27 1.63
CA SER A 98 -12.52 3.11 2.14
C SER A 98 -12.53 2.65 3.60
N GLN A 99 -11.56 1.81 3.97
CA GLN A 99 -11.33 1.47 5.38
C GLN A 99 -10.65 2.60 6.16
N GLY A 100 -10.21 3.68 5.49
CA GLY A 100 -9.61 4.84 6.12
C GLY A 100 -8.20 4.60 6.68
N ILE A 101 -7.53 3.50 6.32
CA ILE A 101 -6.15 3.21 6.70
C ILE A 101 -5.28 3.05 5.46
N PHE A 102 -4.14 3.75 5.45
CA PHE A 102 -3.20 3.82 4.33
C PHE A 102 -1.76 3.73 4.81
N ALA A 103 -0.89 3.18 3.97
CA ALA A 103 0.55 3.29 4.15
C ALA A 103 1.21 3.84 2.88
N VAL A 104 2.19 4.74 3.05
CA VAL A 104 3.09 5.16 1.98
C VAL A 104 4.34 4.30 2.07
N CYS A 105 4.59 3.51 1.04
CA CYS A 105 5.63 2.50 1.02
C CYS A 105 6.64 2.76 -0.09
N ARG A 106 7.89 2.30 0.09
CA ARG A 106 8.87 2.21 -0.99
C ARG A 106 8.48 1.09 -1.96
N GLN A 107 8.68 1.32 -3.25
CA GLN A 107 8.42 0.32 -4.28
C GLN A 107 9.18 -0.99 -3.98
N VAL A 108 8.52 -2.12 -4.20
CA VAL A 108 9.02 -3.46 -3.84
C VAL A 108 9.39 -4.32 -5.05
N THR A 109 9.10 -3.85 -6.27
CA THR A 109 9.44 -4.59 -7.49
C THR A 109 10.94 -4.69 -7.69
N ARG A 110 11.36 -5.80 -8.30
CA ARG A 110 12.75 -6.07 -8.71
C ARG A 110 12.84 -6.11 -10.23
N ARG A 111 14.02 -5.81 -10.77
CA ARG A 111 14.31 -5.92 -12.21
C ARG A 111 15.00 -7.26 -12.55
N GLU A 112 15.48 -7.95 -11.54
CA GLU A 112 16.24 -9.18 -11.65
C GLU A 112 15.48 -10.32 -11.00
N LEU A 113 15.68 -11.53 -11.51
CA LEU A 113 15.14 -12.73 -10.90
C LEU A 113 15.76 -12.93 -9.49
N PRO A 114 15.09 -13.65 -8.60
CA PRO A 114 15.69 -14.07 -7.34
C PRO A 114 17.01 -14.81 -7.57
N ASP A 115 17.96 -14.63 -6.65
CA ASP A 115 19.27 -15.31 -6.72
C ASP A 115 19.14 -16.81 -6.43
N GLU A 116 18.08 -17.20 -5.71
CA GLU A 116 17.77 -18.61 -5.43
C GLU A 116 17.20 -19.29 -6.66
N ALA A 117 17.29 -20.62 -6.71
CA ALA A 117 16.75 -21.42 -7.81
C ALA A 117 15.22 -21.26 -7.91
N VAL A 118 14.74 -20.64 -8.98
CA VAL A 118 13.32 -20.48 -9.26
C VAL A 118 12.75 -21.81 -9.75
N ARG A 119 11.81 -22.40 -9.01
CA ARG A 119 11.10 -23.64 -9.35
C ARG A 119 9.75 -23.37 -9.99
N LEU A 120 9.06 -22.31 -9.55
CA LEU A 120 7.76 -21.91 -10.06
C LEU A 120 7.72 -20.41 -10.26
N ALA A 121 7.70 -19.96 -11.52
CA ALA A 121 7.50 -18.58 -11.90
C ALA A 121 6.15 -18.39 -12.59
N VAL A 122 5.43 -17.35 -12.23
CA VAL A 122 4.20 -16.95 -12.93
C VAL A 122 4.51 -15.79 -13.87
N ILE A 123 4.32 -16.00 -15.18
CA ILE A 123 4.62 -14.99 -16.21
C ILE A 123 3.31 -14.39 -16.73
N CYS A 124 3.12 -13.10 -16.48
CA CYS A 124 1.99 -12.31 -16.93
C CYS A 124 2.34 -11.58 -18.24
N ALA A 125 1.95 -12.14 -19.37
CA ALA A 125 2.18 -11.54 -20.68
C ALA A 125 1.12 -10.47 -20.98
N GLN A 126 1.51 -9.20 -20.96
CA GLN A 126 0.67 -8.04 -21.28
C GLN A 126 -0.67 -7.98 -20.51
N VAL A 127 -0.65 -8.30 -19.23
CA VAL A 127 -1.83 -8.11 -18.37
C VAL A 127 -2.08 -6.63 -18.14
N ARG A 128 -3.19 -6.10 -18.68
CA ARG A 128 -3.50 -4.67 -18.68
C ARG A 128 -4.48 -4.26 -17.58
N ASP A 129 -5.34 -5.16 -17.14
CA ASP A 129 -6.26 -4.87 -16.04
C ASP A 129 -5.55 -4.97 -14.69
N PRO A 130 -5.56 -3.90 -13.87
CA PRO A 130 -4.88 -3.89 -12.58
C PRO A 130 -5.52 -4.85 -11.55
N GLY A 131 -6.82 -5.11 -11.64
CA GLY A 131 -7.49 -6.08 -10.78
C GLY A 131 -7.01 -7.50 -11.06
N ASN A 132 -6.90 -7.87 -12.35
CA ASN A 132 -6.38 -9.17 -12.75
C ASN A 132 -4.91 -9.34 -12.34
N ALA A 133 -4.07 -8.31 -12.53
CA ALA A 133 -2.68 -8.37 -12.12
C ALA A 133 -2.54 -8.65 -10.60
N GLY A 134 -3.27 -7.94 -9.76
CA GLY A 134 -3.25 -8.17 -8.33
C GLY A 134 -3.81 -9.55 -7.92
N THR A 135 -4.86 -10.01 -8.61
CA THR A 135 -5.40 -11.37 -8.40
C THR A 135 -4.37 -12.43 -8.74
N VAL A 136 -3.64 -12.28 -9.86
CA VAL A 136 -2.57 -13.22 -10.23
C VAL A 136 -1.45 -13.22 -9.20
N ILE A 137 -1.01 -12.04 -8.71
CA ILE A 137 0.01 -11.95 -7.65
C ILE A 137 -0.47 -12.71 -6.41
N ARG A 138 -1.73 -12.51 -5.98
CA ARG A 138 -2.30 -13.20 -4.83
C ARG A 138 -2.40 -14.72 -5.04
N CYS A 139 -2.81 -15.17 -6.21
CA CYS A 139 -2.86 -16.59 -6.52
C CYS A 139 -1.44 -17.19 -6.56
N ALA A 140 -0.47 -16.52 -7.18
CA ALA A 140 0.91 -16.97 -7.22
C ALA A 140 1.49 -17.18 -5.82
N ASP A 141 1.26 -16.22 -4.90
CA ASP A 141 1.64 -16.31 -3.49
C ASP A 141 0.97 -17.52 -2.82
N ALA A 142 -0.34 -17.68 -2.96
CA ALA A 142 -1.09 -18.78 -2.37
C ALA A 142 -0.65 -20.17 -2.87
N PHE A 143 -0.19 -20.27 -4.11
CA PHE A 143 0.35 -21.50 -4.69
C PHE A 143 1.85 -21.71 -4.48
N GLY A 144 2.51 -20.83 -3.74
CA GLY A 144 3.93 -20.92 -3.41
C GLY A 144 4.85 -20.70 -4.60
N ALA A 145 4.48 -19.79 -5.51
CA ALA A 145 5.38 -19.37 -6.57
C ALA A 145 6.57 -18.60 -5.99
N ASP A 146 7.74 -18.78 -6.60
CA ASP A 146 8.98 -18.11 -6.19
C ASP A 146 9.03 -16.66 -6.69
N CYS A 147 8.32 -16.34 -7.79
CA CYS A 147 8.20 -14.97 -8.31
C CYS A 147 7.05 -14.81 -9.30
N VAL A 148 6.68 -13.52 -9.53
CA VAL A 148 5.76 -13.11 -10.61
C VAL A 148 6.48 -12.17 -11.55
N ILE A 149 6.41 -12.42 -12.85
CA ILE A 149 7.04 -11.61 -13.89
C ILE A 149 5.94 -10.91 -14.71
N LEU A 150 5.90 -9.60 -14.63
CA LEU A 150 5.04 -8.77 -15.47
C LEU A 150 5.84 -8.31 -16.69
N THR A 151 5.47 -8.79 -17.87
CA THR A 151 6.17 -8.42 -19.11
C THR A 151 5.92 -6.96 -19.48
N ARG A 152 6.80 -6.41 -20.32
CA ARG A 152 6.62 -5.06 -20.87
C ARG A 152 5.24 -4.93 -21.52
N GLY A 153 4.53 -3.84 -21.25
CA GLY A 153 3.15 -3.61 -21.70
C GLY A 153 2.09 -4.08 -20.70
N SER A 154 2.49 -4.71 -19.58
CA SER A 154 1.59 -4.97 -18.46
C SER A 154 1.35 -3.70 -17.64
N VAL A 155 0.30 -3.74 -16.82
CA VAL A 155 0.00 -2.71 -15.83
C VAL A 155 1.13 -2.61 -14.80
N ASP A 156 1.31 -1.42 -14.23
CA ASP A 156 2.23 -1.18 -13.13
C ASP A 156 1.76 -1.95 -11.88
N PRO A 157 2.60 -2.82 -11.29
CA PRO A 157 2.26 -3.58 -10.09
C PRO A 157 1.94 -2.69 -8.88
N HIS A 158 2.49 -1.48 -8.83
CA HIS A 158 2.20 -0.50 -7.77
C HIS A 158 0.97 0.38 -8.07
N ASN A 159 0.19 0.10 -9.13
CA ASN A 159 -1.10 0.75 -9.33
C ASN A 159 -2.00 0.48 -8.12
N PRO A 160 -2.68 1.50 -7.53
CA PRO A 160 -3.49 1.32 -6.33
C PRO A 160 -4.50 0.16 -6.40
N LYS A 161 -5.15 -0.03 -7.56
CA LYS A 161 -6.07 -1.17 -7.76
C LYS A 161 -5.35 -2.52 -7.81
N THR A 162 -4.13 -2.59 -8.35
CA THR A 162 -3.30 -3.82 -8.32
C THR A 162 -2.90 -4.15 -6.89
N VAL A 163 -2.38 -3.18 -6.17
CA VAL A 163 -1.98 -3.33 -4.76
C VAL A 163 -3.15 -3.81 -3.90
N ARG A 164 -4.32 -3.15 -4.02
CA ARG A 164 -5.51 -3.53 -3.28
C ARG A 164 -5.98 -4.95 -3.62
N SER A 165 -6.03 -5.33 -4.89
CA SER A 165 -6.47 -6.67 -5.29
C SER A 165 -5.47 -7.78 -4.98
N SER A 166 -4.20 -7.46 -4.74
CA SER A 166 -3.20 -8.39 -4.24
C SER A 166 -3.35 -8.72 -2.75
N VAL A 167 -4.11 -7.92 -2.01
CA VAL A 167 -4.41 -8.11 -0.57
C VAL A 167 -3.14 -8.30 0.28
N GLY A 168 -2.04 -7.62 -0.07
CA GLY A 168 -0.75 -7.71 0.63
C GLY A 168 0.25 -8.68 0.03
N SER A 169 -0.16 -9.63 -0.82
CA SER A 169 0.74 -10.61 -1.44
C SER A 169 1.89 -9.99 -2.25
N ILE A 170 1.74 -8.73 -2.68
CA ILE A 170 2.83 -7.98 -3.35
C ILE A 170 4.08 -7.81 -2.45
N PHE A 171 3.92 -8.00 -1.13
CA PHE A 171 5.03 -7.94 -0.16
C PHE A 171 5.66 -9.31 0.10
N HIS A 172 5.03 -10.42 -0.30
CA HIS A 172 5.47 -11.78 0.06
C HIS A 172 6.44 -12.36 -0.96
N LEU A 173 6.25 -12.07 -2.25
CA LEU A 173 7.06 -12.65 -3.31
C LEU A 173 7.62 -11.57 -4.25
N PRO A 174 8.78 -11.79 -4.88
CA PRO A 174 9.35 -10.91 -5.89
C PRO A 174 8.42 -10.71 -7.09
N VAL A 175 8.18 -9.43 -7.46
CA VAL A 175 7.40 -9.04 -8.64
C VAL A 175 8.24 -8.19 -9.57
#